data_d4880c12e3bc81f193949e73a76cc471
#
_entry.id   d4880c12e3bc81f193949e73a76cc471
#
_cell.length_a   1.000
_cell.length_b   1.000
_cell.length_c   1.000
_cell.angle_alpha   90.00
_cell.angle_beta   90.00
_cell.angle_gamma   90.00
#
_symmetry.space_group_name_H-M   'P 1'
#
loop_
_entity.id
_entity.type
_entity.pdbx_description
1 polymer ?
#
loop_
_entity_poly.entity_id
_entity_poly.type
_entity_poly.pdbx_seq_one_letter_code
_entity_poly.pdbx_strand_id
1 'polypeptide(L)'
;EPEMPIAKQVASEIEVAVWHSDVVMHVPIETAQAAREVAVDNQVDLLVCVGGGSTTGLAKAVALETGIPIVAVPTTYAGSEATNVWGLTEAKRKTTGVDIKVLPETVIYDSKLTLSLPVEMSVASGLNGMAHCVDSLWAPKADPINAALAGEGIRALSAGLPKIVEDSQSIEGRDEALYGAYLSAVSFASAGSGLHHKICHVLGGTFNLPHAQTHA
;
A
#
# COMPACT_ATOMS: atom_id res chain seq x y z
N GLU A 1 -3.03 -18.74 2.61
CA GLU A 1 -2.95 -17.31 2.85
C GLU A 1 -4.35 -16.70 2.71
N PRO A 2 -4.72 -15.74 3.55
CA PRO A 2 -6.11 -15.24 3.61
C PRO A 2 -6.56 -14.54 2.32
N GLU A 3 -5.65 -13.94 1.56
CA GLU A 3 -5.95 -13.20 0.32
C GLU A 3 -6.07 -14.09 -0.93
N MET A 4 -5.62 -15.33 -0.90
CA MET A 4 -5.66 -16.23 -2.07
C MET A 4 -7.07 -16.45 -2.63
N PRO A 5 -8.14 -16.62 -1.81
CA PRO A 5 -9.49 -16.71 -2.35
C PRO A 5 -9.92 -15.46 -3.12
N ILE A 6 -9.58 -14.28 -2.60
CA ILE A 6 -9.84 -12.98 -3.24
C ILE A 6 -9.05 -12.87 -4.55
N ALA A 7 -7.76 -13.21 -4.52
CA ALA A 7 -6.92 -13.17 -5.71
C ALA A 7 -7.45 -14.09 -6.83
N LYS A 8 -7.92 -15.30 -6.49
CA LYS A 8 -8.54 -16.22 -7.46
C LYS A 8 -9.86 -15.68 -8.01
N GLN A 9 -10.65 -14.99 -7.19
CA GLN A 9 -11.87 -14.34 -7.67
C GLN A 9 -11.55 -13.20 -8.63
N VAL A 10 -10.59 -12.33 -8.31
CA VAL A 10 -10.13 -11.23 -9.17
C VAL A 10 -9.60 -11.75 -10.50
N ALA A 11 -8.88 -12.86 -10.48
CA ALA A 11 -8.27 -13.45 -11.66
C ALA A 11 -9.16 -14.46 -12.41
N SER A 12 -10.46 -14.55 -12.08
CA SER A 12 -11.34 -15.58 -12.63
C SER A 12 -11.53 -15.53 -14.15
N GLU A 13 -11.37 -14.35 -14.75
CA GLU A 13 -11.57 -14.10 -16.19
C GLU A 13 -10.24 -13.89 -16.95
N ILE A 14 -9.09 -14.10 -16.30
CA ILE A 14 -7.78 -13.91 -16.91
C ILE A 14 -6.95 -15.19 -16.85
N GLU A 15 -6.11 -15.42 -17.85
CA GLU A 15 -5.12 -16.50 -17.84
C GLU A 15 -3.96 -16.13 -16.93
N VAL A 16 -3.73 -16.92 -15.88
CA VAL A 16 -2.66 -16.70 -14.91
C VAL A 16 -1.48 -17.60 -15.25
N ALA A 17 -0.37 -17.02 -15.70
CA ALA A 17 0.85 -17.72 -16.02
C ALA A 17 1.46 -18.40 -14.78
N VAL A 18 1.50 -17.71 -13.65
CA VAL A 18 2.04 -18.23 -12.39
C VAL A 18 1.42 -17.54 -11.18
N TRP A 19 1.23 -18.29 -10.11
CA TRP A 19 0.84 -17.77 -8.79
C TRP A 19 2.06 -17.67 -7.90
N HIS A 20 2.25 -16.50 -7.27
CA HIS A 20 3.31 -16.27 -6.29
C HIS A 20 2.69 -15.78 -4.98
N SER A 21 2.90 -16.51 -3.91
CA SER A 21 2.29 -16.25 -2.59
C SER A 21 3.29 -15.98 -1.47
N ASP A 22 4.59 -16.08 -1.73
CA ASP A 22 5.64 -15.87 -0.76
C ASP A 22 5.86 -14.38 -0.49
N VAL A 23 4.87 -13.77 0.19
CA VAL A 23 4.89 -12.35 0.56
C VAL A 23 5.38 -12.21 2.00
N VAL A 24 6.46 -11.47 2.19
CA VAL A 24 7.06 -11.21 3.50
C VAL A 24 7.00 -9.71 3.81
N MET A 25 6.66 -9.38 5.05
CA MET A 25 6.63 -8.00 5.52
C MET A 25 8.00 -7.33 5.33
N HIS A 26 7.99 -6.04 4.95
CA HIS A 26 9.17 -5.24 4.65
C HIS A 26 9.98 -5.65 3.42
N VAL A 27 9.48 -6.59 2.63
CA VAL A 27 10.05 -7.03 1.35
C VAL A 27 11.56 -7.28 1.44
N PRO A 28 12.00 -8.41 2.03
CA PRO A 28 13.40 -8.82 2.01
C PRO A 28 13.92 -8.92 0.58
N ILE A 29 15.18 -8.55 0.35
CA ILE A 29 15.77 -8.56 -1.00
C ILE A 29 15.77 -9.97 -1.60
N GLU A 30 15.97 -10.98 -0.78
CA GLU A 30 15.95 -12.39 -1.20
C GLU A 30 14.57 -12.82 -1.71
N THR A 31 13.50 -12.37 -1.03
CA THR A 31 12.12 -12.62 -1.46
C THR A 31 11.83 -11.90 -2.77
N ALA A 32 12.30 -10.66 -2.92
CA ALA A 32 12.14 -9.90 -4.15
C ALA A 32 12.90 -10.54 -5.33
N GLN A 33 14.10 -11.07 -5.10
CA GLN A 33 14.88 -11.77 -6.10
C GLN A 33 14.19 -13.05 -6.56
N ALA A 34 13.73 -13.88 -5.62
CA ALA A 34 12.99 -15.11 -5.95
C ALA A 34 11.71 -14.82 -6.75
N ALA A 35 10.94 -13.81 -6.36
CA ALA A 35 9.73 -13.39 -7.09
C ALA A 35 10.06 -12.89 -8.51
N ARG A 36 11.17 -12.21 -8.68
CA ARG A 36 11.67 -11.72 -9.98
C ARG A 36 12.06 -12.86 -10.91
N GLU A 37 12.80 -13.83 -10.39
CA GLU A 37 13.19 -15.05 -11.13
C GLU A 37 11.93 -15.79 -11.62
N VAL A 38 10.94 -15.98 -10.73
CA VAL A 38 9.66 -16.61 -11.09
C VAL A 38 8.96 -15.83 -12.21
N ALA A 39 8.92 -14.51 -12.15
CA ALA A 39 8.28 -13.69 -13.18
C ALA A 39 8.99 -13.79 -14.53
N VAL A 40 10.32 -13.75 -14.54
CA VAL A 40 11.14 -13.83 -15.76
C VAL A 40 11.05 -15.24 -16.38
N ASP A 41 11.20 -16.30 -15.60
CA ASP A 41 11.18 -17.68 -16.07
C ASP A 41 9.84 -18.08 -16.67
N ASN A 42 8.74 -17.48 -16.18
CA ASN A 42 7.39 -17.71 -16.71
C ASN A 42 6.95 -16.66 -17.73
N GLN A 43 7.87 -15.80 -18.19
CA GLN A 43 7.60 -14.77 -19.22
C GLN A 43 6.39 -13.89 -18.88
N VAL A 44 6.26 -13.50 -17.60
CA VAL A 44 5.16 -12.67 -17.12
C VAL A 44 5.24 -11.29 -17.75
N ASP A 45 4.13 -10.81 -18.30
CA ASP A 45 3.99 -9.50 -18.94
C ASP A 45 3.15 -8.51 -18.13
N LEU A 46 2.46 -8.97 -17.08
CA LEU A 46 1.65 -8.16 -16.17
C LEU A 46 1.73 -8.72 -14.75
N LEU A 47 1.95 -7.85 -13.77
CA LEU A 47 1.86 -8.18 -12.35
C LEU A 47 0.50 -7.75 -11.81
N VAL A 48 -0.32 -8.70 -11.36
CA VAL A 48 -1.57 -8.40 -10.64
C VAL A 48 -1.34 -8.66 -9.16
N CYS A 49 -1.29 -7.61 -8.36
CA CYS A 49 -1.07 -7.73 -6.92
C CYS A 49 -2.37 -7.49 -6.15
N VAL A 50 -2.86 -8.54 -5.49
CA VAL A 50 -4.07 -8.51 -4.65
C VAL A 50 -3.67 -8.62 -3.20
N GLY A 51 -3.86 -7.56 -2.41
CA GLY A 51 -3.46 -7.59 -1.00
C GLY A 51 -3.11 -6.21 -0.42
N GLY A 52 -2.41 -6.21 0.70
CA GLY A 52 -1.98 -5.00 1.38
C GLY A 52 -0.62 -4.46 0.90
N GLY A 53 -0.05 -3.56 1.73
CA GLY A 53 1.20 -2.87 1.40
C GLY A 53 2.40 -3.78 1.14
N SER A 54 2.49 -4.96 1.79
CA SER A 54 3.59 -5.92 1.54
C SER A 54 3.47 -6.56 0.15
N THR A 55 2.26 -6.92 -0.27
CA THR A 55 1.99 -7.50 -1.59
C THR A 55 2.29 -6.48 -2.69
N THR A 56 1.80 -5.26 -2.54
CA THR A 56 2.12 -4.15 -3.46
C THR A 56 3.63 -3.86 -3.47
N GLY A 57 4.28 -3.88 -2.30
CA GLY A 57 5.72 -3.67 -2.18
C GLY A 57 6.54 -4.73 -2.93
N LEU A 58 6.13 -6.00 -2.87
CA LEU A 58 6.78 -7.08 -3.62
C LEU A 58 6.61 -6.90 -5.14
N ALA A 59 5.39 -6.58 -5.60
CA ALA A 59 5.16 -6.29 -7.02
C ALA A 59 6.03 -5.13 -7.52
N LYS A 60 6.15 -4.06 -6.71
CA LYS A 60 7.05 -2.94 -7.01
C LYS A 60 8.52 -3.34 -7.08
N ALA A 61 8.97 -4.23 -6.19
CA ALA A 61 10.34 -4.72 -6.19
C ALA A 61 10.65 -5.55 -7.44
N VAL A 62 9.68 -6.29 -7.97
CA VAL A 62 9.80 -6.99 -9.25
C VAL A 62 9.82 -5.97 -10.40
N ALA A 63 8.85 -5.05 -10.45
CA ALA A 63 8.72 -4.06 -11.51
C ALA A 63 9.93 -3.12 -11.61
N LEU A 64 10.57 -2.79 -10.48
CA LEU A 64 11.74 -1.90 -10.43
C LEU A 64 12.86 -2.37 -11.36
N GLU A 65 13.11 -3.67 -11.42
CA GLU A 65 14.19 -4.26 -12.22
C GLU A 65 13.71 -4.76 -13.60
N THR A 66 12.46 -5.27 -13.66
CA THR A 66 11.94 -5.89 -14.87
C THR A 66 11.22 -4.91 -15.79
N GLY A 67 10.66 -3.84 -15.23
CA GLY A 67 9.78 -2.93 -15.96
C GLY A 67 8.40 -3.51 -16.27
N ILE A 68 8.04 -4.68 -15.71
CA ILE A 68 6.71 -5.29 -15.91
C ILE A 68 5.66 -4.39 -15.26
N PRO A 69 4.58 -4.00 -15.97
CA PRO A 69 3.53 -3.16 -15.43
C PRO A 69 2.78 -3.81 -14.27
N ILE A 70 2.20 -3.00 -13.41
CA ILE A 70 1.48 -3.45 -12.22
C ILE A 70 0.00 -3.04 -12.32
N VAL A 71 -0.89 -3.99 -12.06
CA VAL A 71 -2.28 -3.75 -11.66
C VAL A 71 -2.41 -4.07 -10.17
N ALA A 72 -2.84 -3.09 -9.37
CA ALA A 72 -2.98 -3.26 -7.93
C ALA A 72 -4.45 -3.34 -7.51
N VAL A 73 -4.76 -4.30 -6.64
CA VAL A 73 -6.08 -4.51 -6.03
C VAL A 73 -5.90 -4.50 -4.50
N PRO A 74 -5.94 -3.33 -3.86
CA PRO A 74 -5.66 -3.22 -2.44
C PRO A 74 -6.77 -3.81 -1.58
N THR A 75 -6.38 -4.48 -0.49
CA THR A 75 -7.28 -5.00 0.55
C THR A 75 -7.07 -4.33 1.91
N THR A 76 -6.24 -3.29 1.96
CA THR A 76 -5.94 -2.46 3.13
C THR A 76 -5.92 -0.99 2.76
N TYR A 77 -5.79 -0.10 3.75
CA TYR A 77 -5.73 1.35 3.54
C TYR A 77 -4.30 1.90 3.56
N ALA A 78 -3.32 1.07 3.18
CA ALA A 78 -1.90 1.44 3.23
C ALA A 78 -1.48 2.52 2.21
N GLY A 79 -2.17 2.62 1.07
CA GLY A 79 -1.93 3.64 0.04
C GLY A 79 -0.70 3.41 -0.83
N SER A 80 0.07 2.35 -0.61
CA SER A 80 1.29 2.06 -1.39
C SER A 80 1.02 1.94 -2.89
N GLU A 81 -0.16 1.45 -3.26
CA GLU A 81 -0.62 1.25 -4.64
C GLU A 81 -0.74 2.55 -5.45
N ALA A 82 -0.92 3.69 -4.79
CA ALA A 82 -1.04 4.99 -5.46
C ALA A 82 0.24 5.84 -5.35
N THR A 83 1.39 5.22 -5.12
CA THR A 83 2.68 5.90 -5.02
C THR A 83 3.73 5.28 -5.93
N ASN A 84 4.74 6.05 -6.32
CA ASN A 84 5.94 5.59 -7.00
C ASN A 84 7.12 5.33 -6.03
N VAL A 85 6.82 5.19 -4.74
CA VAL A 85 7.79 4.88 -3.69
C VAL A 85 7.95 3.37 -3.59
N TRP A 86 9.19 2.90 -3.51
CA TRP A 86 9.54 1.51 -3.26
C TRP A 86 10.40 1.36 -2.01
N GLY A 87 10.43 0.16 -1.44
CA GLY A 87 11.27 -0.16 -0.30
C GLY A 87 11.69 -1.62 -0.32
N LEU A 88 12.97 -1.86 -0.03
CA LEU A 88 13.59 -3.17 0.11
C LEU A 88 14.35 -3.25 1.42
N THR A 89 14.40 -4.43 2.00
CA THR A 89 15.15 -4.67 3.24
C THR A 89 16.29 -5.66 2.98
N GLU A 90 17.51 -5.23 3.27
CA GLU A 90 18.72 -6.05 3.20
C GLU A 90 19.46 -5.95 4.52
N ALA A 91 19.88 -7.09 5.10
CA ALA A 91 20.62 -7.15 6.36
C ALA A 91 19.99 -6.29 7.48
N LYS A 92 18.67 -6.32 7.62
CA LYS A 92 17.86 -5.52 8.57
C LYS A 92 17.89 -4.00 8.30
N ARG A 93 18.42 -3.56 7.17
CA ARG A 93 18.42 -2.16 6.76
C ARG A 93 17.40 -1.96 5.64
N LYS A 94 16.42 -1.09 5.85
CA LYS A 94 15.45 -0.70 4.83
C LYS A 94 16.03 0.40 3.95
N THR A 95 16.04 0.15 2.64
CA THR A 95 16.36 1.15 1.61
C THR A 95 15.05 1.51 0.91
N THR A 96 14.83 2.80 0.65
CA THR A 96 13.66 3.30 -0.06
C THR A 96 14.10 4.20 -1.19
N GLY A 97 13.29 4.25 -2.25
CA GLY A 97 13.54 5.13 -3.38
C GLY A 97 12.23 5.49 -4.09
N VAL A 98 12.39 6.26 -5.15
CA VAL A 98 11.28 6.73 -6.00
C VAL A 98 11.63 6.38 -7.44
N ASP A 99 10.73 5.68 -8.13
CA ASP A 99 10.86 5.35 -9.54
C ASP A 99 9.48 5.24 -10.19
N ILE A 100 9.31 5.81 -11.38
CA ILE A 100 8.02 5.76 -12.09
C ILE A 100 7.64 4.33 -12.50
N LYS A 101 8.60 3.45 -12.73
CA LYS A 101 8.37 2.05 -13.10
C LYS A 101 7.58 1.27 -12.06
N VAL A 102 7.64 1.70 -10.79
CA VAL A 102 6.96 1.00 -9.70
C VAL A 102 5.57 1.57 -9.39
N LEU A 103 5.17 2.64 -10.06
CA LEU A 103 3.82 3.17 -9.93
C LEU A 103 2.86 2.20 -10.66
N PRO A 104 1.89 1.59 -9.98
CA PRO A 104 0.87 0.79 -10.65
C PRO A 104 0.18 1.60 -11.76
N GLU A 105 0.07 1.01 -12.95
CA GLU A 105 -0.62 1.65 -14.09
C GLU A 105 -2.13 1.70 -13.87
N THR A 106 -2.65 0.73 -13.12
CA THR A 106 -4.07 0.65 -12.79
C THR A 106 -4.22 0.22 -11.33
N VAL A 107 -5.14 0.87 -10.62
CA VAL A 107 -5.55 0.47 -9.28
C VAL A 107 -7.05 0.21 -9.29
N ILE A 108 -7.47 -0.95 -8.80
CA ILE A 108 -8.87 -1.33 -8.69
C ILE A 108 -9.26 -1.29 -7.22
N TYR A 109 -10.05 -0.29 -6.86
CA TYR A 109 -10.60 -0.14 -5.51
C TYR A 109 -12.00 -0.76 -5.44
N ASP A 110 -12.15 -1.80 -4.61
CA ASP A 110 -13.44 -2.40 -4.26
C ASP A 110 -13.49 -2.59 -2.74
N SER A 111 -14.34 -1.82 -2.09
CA SER A 111 -14.51 -1.85 -0.63
C SER A 111 -14.92 -3.21 -0.09
N LYS A 112 -15.61 -4.03 -0.90
CA LYS A 112 -15.99 -5.40 -0.54
C LYS A 112 -14.79 -6.30 -0.27
N LEU A 113 -13.66 -6.04 -0.96
CA LEU A 113 -12.42 -6.80 -0.77
C LEU A 113 -11.73 -6.48 0.56
N THR A 114 -12.12 -5.38 1.21
CA THR A 114 -11.61 -5.00 2.53
C THR A 114 -12.46 -5.54 3.70
N LEU A 115 -13.59 -6.19 3.43
CA LEU A 115 -14.50 -6.73 4.48
C LEU A 115 -13.84 -7.77 5.38
N SER A 116 -12.86 -8.52 4.84
CA SER A 116 -12.08 -9.49 5.61
C SER A 116 -10.99 -8.86 6.49
N LEU A 117 -10.69 -7.56 6.30
CA LEU A 117 -9.67 -6.87 7.10
C LEU A 117 -10.20 -6.65 8.53
N PRO A 118 -9.51 -7.18 9.57
CA PRO A 118 -9.90 -6.96 10.96
C PRO A 118 -10.01 -5.48 11.31
N VAL A 119 -10.93 -5.13 12.23
CA VAL A 119 -11.16 -3.74 12.63
C VAL A 119 -9.87 -3.06 13.13
N GLU A 120 -9.09 -3.73 13.97
CA GLU A 120 -7.81 -3.19 14.47
C GLU A 120 -6.84 -2.85 13.33
N MET A 121 -6.75 -3.72 12.33
CA MET A 121 -5.89 -3.50 11.16
C MET A 121 -6.47 -2.39 10.26
N SER A 122 -7.79 -2.32 10.14
CA SER A 122 -8.48 -1.23 9.42
C SER A 122 -8.15 0.12 10.02
N VAL A 123 -8.26 0.23 11.36
CA VAL A 123 -7.96 1.46 12.10
C VAL A 123 -6.48 1.81 11.98
N ALA A 124 -5.58 0.88 12.28
CA ALA A 124 -4.13 1.14 12.20
C ALA A 124 -3.70 1.56 10.77
N SER A 125 -4.20 0.86 9.75
CA SER A 125 -3.90 1.17 8.35
C SER A 125 -4.48 2.53 7.92
N GLY A 126 -5.72 2.84 8.34
CA GLY A 126 -6.36 4.13 8.06
C GLY A 126 -5.70 5.29 8.79
N LEU A 127 -5.29 5.12 10.05
CA LEU A 127 -4.54 6.13 10.79
C LEU A 127 -3.16 6.38 10.19
N ASN A 128 -2.49 5.34 9.66
CA ASN A 128 -1.28 5.54 8.87
C ASN A 128 -1.56 6.40 7.62
N GLY A 129 -2.68 6.17 6.92
CA GLY A 129 -3.13 7.04 5.82
C GLY A 129 -3.38 8.48 6.29
N MET A 130 -4.01 8.66 7.45
CA MET A 130 -4.20 9.99 8.04
C MET A 130 -2.86 10.67 8.34
N ALA A 131 -1.88 9.93 8.85
CA ALA A 131 -0.52 10.45 9.07
C ALA A 131 0.16 10.89 7.76
N HIS A 132 -0.09 10.19 6.64
CA HIS A 132 0.34 10.64 5.30
C HIS A 132 -0.25 12.02 4.97
N CYS A 133 -1.57 12.19 5.16
CA CYS A 133 -2.24 13.48 4.93
C CYS A 133 -1.64 14.59 5.77
N VAL A 134 -1.54 14.36 7.10
CA VAL A 134 -1.02 15.35 8.05
C VAL A 134 0.42 15.74 7.69
N ASP A 135 1.28 14.78 7.42
CA ASP A 135 2.68 15.04 7.04
C ASP A 135 2.78 15.82 5.72
N SER A 136 1.86 15.58 4.77
CA SER A 136 1.81 16.26 3.48
C SER A 136 1.53 17.76 3.58
N LEU A 137 0.90 18.22 4.68
CA LEU A 137 0.57 19.63 4.89
C LEU A 137 1.82 20.52 5.14
N TRP A 138 2.92 19.92 5.62
CA TRP A 138 4.17 20.63 5.90
C TRP A 138 5.42 19.95 5.34
N ALA A 139 5.26 18.95 4.50
CA ALA A 139 6.37 18.27 3.84
C ALA A 139 7.15 19.23 2.93
N PRO A 140 8.40 18.92 2.56
CA PRO A 140 9.26 19.84 1.80
C PRO A 140 8.70 20.33 0.47
N LYS A 141 7.79 19.57 -0.15
CA LYS A 141 7.14 19.91 -1.43
C LYS A 141 5.63 20.18 -1.25
N ALA A 142 5.20 20.53 -0.02
CA ALA A 142 3.81 20.89 0.23
C ALA A 142 3.38 22.10 -0.62
N ASP A 143 2.19 22.00 -1.20
CA ASP A 143 1.58 23.04 -2.01
C ASP A 143 0.05 23.07 -1.78
N PRO A 144 -0.67 24.07 -2.29
CA PRO A 144 -2.11 24.19 -2.09
C PRO A 144 -2.93 23.01 -2.62
N ILE A 145 -2.49 22.33 -3.68
CA ILE A 145 -3.17 21.17 -4.26
C ILE A 145 -3.02 19.98 -3.30
N ASN A 146 -1.80 19.72 -2.85
CA ASN A 146 -1.51 18.69 -1.86
C ASN A 146 -2.29 18.92 -0.56
N ALA A 147 -2.39 20.18 -0.10
CA ALA A 147 -3.14 20.53 1.10
C ALA A 147 -4.65 20.25 0.94
N ALA A 148 -5.22 20.53 -0.25
CA ALA A 148 -6.62 20.23 -0.54
C ALA A 148 -6.88 18.71 -0.55
N LEU A 149 -6.02 17.92 -1.20
CA LEU A 149 -6.13 16.46 -1.22
C LEU A 149 -5.96 15.88 0.19
N ALA A 150 -4.98 16.35 0.94
CA ALA A 150 -4.73 15.91 2.31
C ALA A 150 -5.92 16.24 3.24
N GLY A 151 -6.50 17.44 3.11
CA GLY A 151 -7.67 17.86 3.90
C GLY A 151 -8.88 16.96 3.62
N GLU A 152 -9.16 16.65 2.35
CA GLU A 152 -10.25 15.75 1.98
C GLU A 152 -9.95 14.30 2.42
N GLY A 153 -8.70 13.85 2.33
CA GLY A 153 -8.28 12.54 2.84
C GLY A 153 -8.51 12.40 4.36
N ILE A 154 -8.18 13.44 5.13
CA ILE A 154 -8.46 13.49 6.57
C ILE A 154 -9.97 13.42 6.83
N ARG A 155 -10.78 14.20 6.08
CA ARG A 155 -12.24 14.17 6.21
C ARG A 155 -12.79 12.77 5.97
N ALA A 156 -12.40 12.14 4.87
CA ALA A 156 -12.89 10.82 4.48
C ALA A 156 -12.49 9.74 5.51
N LEU A 157 -11.22 9.69 5.92
CA LEU A 157 -10.76 8.74 6.95
C LEU A 157 -11.46 8.97 8.29
N SER A 158 -11.65 10.24 8.69
CA SER A 158 -12.36 10.59 9.93
C SER A 158 -13.84 10.18 9.89
N ALA A 159 -14.45 10.17 8.72
CA ALA A 159 -15.83 9.71 8.54
C ALA A 159 -15.94 8.17 8.44
N GLY A 160 -14.99 7.53 7.75
CA GLY A 160 -15.05 6.10 7.46
C GLY A 160 -14.62 5.21 8.62
N LEU A 161 -13.51 5.55 9.30
CA LEU A 161 -12.97 4.67 10.35
C LEU A 161 -13.93 4.44 11.53
N PRO A 162 -14.64 5.46 12.07
CA PRO A 162 -15.64 5.22 13.12
C PRO A 162 -16.76 4.26 12.68
N LYS A 163 -17.26 4.38 11.44
CA LYS A 163 -18.28 3.48 10.89
C LYS A 163 -17.80 2.03 10.85
N ILE A 164 -16.52 1.81 10.50
CA ILE A 164 -15.92 0.45 10.50
C ILE A 164 -15.80 -0.09 11.92
N VAL A 165 -15.52 0.77 12.90
CA VAL A 165 -15.46 0.37 14.33
C VAL A 165 -16.85 0.01 14.86
N GLU A 166 -17.88 0.75 14.49
CA GLU A 166 -19.27 0.49 14.89
C GLU A 166 -19.83 -0.77 14.20
N ASP A 167 -19.56 -0.92 12.90
CA ASP A 167 -19.95 -2.07 12.09
C ASP A 167 -18.81 -2.47 11.14
N SER A 168 -18.16 -3.58 11.44
CA SER A 168 -17.05 -4.13 10.62
C SER A 168 -17.45 -4.46 9.18
N GLN A 169 -18.75 -4.60 8.89
CA GLN A 169 -19.30 -4.88 7.57
C GLN A 169 -19.84 -3.63 6.86
N SER A 170 -19.67 -2.45 7.43
CA SER A 170 -20.09 -1.18 6.84
C SER A 170 -19.39 -0.92 5.51
N ILE A 171 -20.06 -1.14 4.39
CA ILE A 171 -19.54 -0.81 3.05
C ILE A 171 -19.30 0.69 2.93
N GLU A 172 -20.21 1.52 3.41
CA GLU A 172 -20.06 2.98 3.41
C GLU A 172 -18.79 3.43 4.16
N GLY A 173 -18.52 2.84 5.34
CA GLY A 173 -17.30 3.13 6.10
C GLY A 173 -16.03 2.71 5.34
N ARG A 174 -16.09 1.58 4.66
CA ARG A 174 -14.95 1.08 3.87
C ARG A 174 -14.73 1.83 2.57
N ASP A 175 -15.79 2.31 1.91
CA ASP A 175 -15.70 3.21 0.74
C ASP A 175 -15.00 4.53 1.13
N GLU A 176 -15.45 5.18 2.21
CA GLU A 176 -14.83 6.40 2.73
C GLU A 176 -13.36 6.16 3.11
N ALA A 177 -13.05 5.05 3.77
CA ALA A 177 -11.68 4.73 4.16
C ALA A 177 -10.75 4.46 2.96
N LEU A 178 -11.21 3.73 1.93
CA LEU A 178 -10.43 3.53 0.69
C LEU A 178 -10.23 4.84 -0.07
N TYR A 179 -11.27 5.66 -0.19
CA TYR A 179 -11.16 6.97 -0.82
C TYR A 179 -10.16 7.85 -0.07
N GLY A 180 -10.25 7.91 1.25
CA GLY A 180 -9.30 8.64 2.07
C GLY A 180 -7.87 8.11 1.97
N ALA A 181 -7.68 6.78 1.90
CA ALA A 181 -6.38 6.15 1.71
C ALA A 181 -5.76 6.51 0.35
N TYR A 182 -6.56 6.52 -0.72
CA TYR A 182 -6.11 6.98 -2.03
C TYR A 182 -5.62 8.44 -2.00
N LEU A 183 -6.42 9.35 -1.46
CA LEU A 183 -6.06 10.77 -1.36
C LEU A 183 -4.80 10.98 -0.50
N SER A 184 -4.69 10.22 0.59
CA SER A 184 -3.51 10.26 1.45
C SER A 184 -2.24 9.85 0.72
N ALA A 185 -2.31 8.79 -0.07
CA ALA A 185 -1.19 8.29 -0.84
C ALA A 185 -0.75 9.28 -1.94
N VAL A 186 -1.71 9.85 -2.68
CA VAL A 186 -1.44 10.84 -3.74
C VAL A 186 -0.82 12.10 -3.16
N SER A 187 -1.38 12.64 -2.06
CA SER A 187 -0.83 13.83 -1.42
C SER A 187 0.59 13.58 -0.88
N PHE A 188 0.81 12.43 -0.24
CA PHE A 188 2.11 12.04 0.28
C PHE A 188 3.15 11.80 -0.82
N ALA A 189 2.80 11.12 -1.90
CA ALA A 189 3.71 10.87 -3.03
C ALA A 189 4.17 12.17 -3.68
N SER A 190 3.30 13.18 -3.75
CA SER A 190 3.58 14.49 -4.32
C SER A 190 4.36 15.39 -3.35
N ALA A 191 3.90 15.55 -2.11
CA ALA A 191 4.51 16.42 -1.11
C ALA A 191 5.84 15.88 -0.53
N GLY A 192 5.98 14.55 -0.55
CA GLY A 192 7.09 13.85 0.11
C GLY A 192 6.83 13.58 1.59
N SER A 193 7.76 12.89 2.25
CA SER A 193 7.66 12.56 3.67
C SER A 193 8.15 13.71 4.56
N GLY A 194 7.35 14.03 5.57
CA GLY A 194 7.72 14.98 6.62
C GLY A 194 8.42 14.30 7.81
N LEU A 195 8.44 15.02 8.94
CA LEU A 195 9.17 14.62 10.14
C LEU A 195 8.58 13.36 10.80
N HIS A 196 7.23 13.25 10.84
CA HIS A 196 6.54 12.11 11.45
C HIS A 196 7.01 10.79 10.83
N HIS A 197 6.97 10.68 9.50
CA HIS A 197 7.39 9.47 8.80
C HIS A 197 8.86 9.14 8.99
N LYS A 198 9.74 10.14 9.04
CA LYS A 198 11.16 9.92 9.28
C LYS A 198 11.42 9.35 10.67
N ILE A 199 10.73 9.86 11.69
CA ILE A 199 10.82 9.33 13.06
C ILE A 199 10.30 7.89 13.11
N CYS A 200 9.10 7.63 12.56
CA CYS A 200 8.52 6.28 12.54
C CYS A 200 9.38 5.28 11.77
N HIS A 201 10.01 5.67 10.68
CA HIS A 201 10.93 4.80 9.94
C HIS A 201 12.18 4.45 10.75
N VAL A 202 12.75 5.41 11.48
CA VAL A 202 13.91 5.15 12.36
C VAL A 202 13.50 4.22 13.51
N LEU A 203 12.39 4.49 14.18
CA LEU A 203 11.90 3.66 15.28
C LEU A 203 11.52 2.25 14.79
N GLY A 204 10.76 2.16 13.72
CA GLY A 204 10.35 0.89 13.11
C GLY A 204 11.53 0.04 12.66
N GLY A 205 12.53 0.66 12.02
CA GLY A 205 13.74 -0.03 11.58
C GLY A 205 14.65 -0.46 12.72
N THR A 206 14.80 0.38 13.77
CA THR A 206 15.68 0.09 14.91
C THR A 206 15.10 -0.98 15.84
N PHE A 207 13.78 -0.92 16.09
CA PHE A 207 13.11 -1.77 17.07
C PHE A 207 12.23 -2.85 16.45
N ASN A 208 12.24 -2.98 15.12
CA ASN A 208 11.39 -3.91 14.34
C ASN A 208 9.90 -3.78 14.68
N LEU A 209 9.40 -2.54 14.76
CA LEU A 209 8.02 -2.26 15.11
C LEU A 209 7.10 -2.45 13.87
N PRO A 210 5.84 -2.87 14.07
CA PRO A 210 4.86 -2.98 12.99
C PRO A 210 4.60 -1.60 12.36
N HIS A 211 4.65 -1.53 11.01
CA HIS A 211 4.62 -0.26 10.29
C HIS A 211 3.35 0.57 10.57
N ALA A 212 2.18 0.01 10.35
CA ALA A 212 0.91 0.74 10.48
C ALA A 212 0.69 1.25 11.92
N GLN A 213 0.93 0.39 12.92
CA GLN A 213 0.77 0.75 14.33
C GLN A 213 1.80 1.78 14.80
N THR A 214 3.00 1.77 14.21
CA THR A 214 4.04 2.77 14.54
C THR A 214 3.68 4.16 14.03
N HIS A 215 2.93 4.23 12.92
CA HIS A 215 2.48 5.49 12.33
C HIS A 215 1.15 6.00 12.90
N ALA A 216 0.33 5.13 13.52
CA ALA A 216 -0.91 5.47 14.21
C ALA A 216 -0.62 6.02 15.60
#